data_4bfad4f24203544b140c889f3acf1728
#
_entry.id   4bfad4f24203544b140c889f3acf1728
#
_cell.length_a   1.000
_cell.length_b   1.000
_cell.length_c   1.000
_cell.angle_alpha   90.00
_cell.angle_beta   90.00
_cell.angle_gamma   90.00
#
_symmetry.space_group_name_H-M   'P 1'
#
loop_
_entity.id
_entity.type
_entity.pdbx_description
1 polymer ?
#
loop_
_entity_poly.entity_id
_entity_poly.type
_entity_poly.pdbx_seq_one_letter_code
_entity_poly.pdbx_strand_id
1 'polypeptide(L)'
;LITGCNIKDENAVTWDTCSQSIGDHPCDFSLVDQNEKEFLLYDHIGKIIILDFSAMWCGPCQRAAYEVEELQEKYDEDIIYVTVLIENESGSPPTKYDIKSWADAYGINTAPVLMGSRDLFNPDPSLGWNIDAWPQYHIIGKDMVFYMSFTGFSEGRLEMIIQDALRGEVEGP
;
A
#
# COMPACT_ATOMS: atom_id res chain seq x y z
N LEU A 1 22.20 -36.37 17.50
CA LEU A 1 21.35 -35.39 18.17
C LEU A 1 21.50 -34.06 17.44
N ILE A 2 20.57 -33.80 16.51
CA ILE A 2 20.49 -32.54 15.76
C ILE A 2 19.54 -31.66 16.57
N THR A 3 20.09 -30.68 17.29
CA THR A 3 19.35 -29.62 17.92
C THR A 3 18.76 -28.74 16.84
N GLY A 4 17.44 -28.80 16.68
CA GLY A 4 16.71 -27.95 15.78
C GLY A 4 16.86 -26.49 16.16
N CYS A 5 17.39 -25.68 15.23
CA CYS A 5 17.35 -24.25 15.31
C CYS A 5 15.89 -23.84 15.14
N ASN A 6 15.20 -23.49 16.23
CA ASN A 6 13.94 -22.80 16.18
C ASN A 6 14.19 -21.39 15.66
N ILE A 7 14.12 -21.20 14.35
CA ILE A 7 13.95 -19.88 13.76
C ILE A 7 12.52 -19.50 14.15
N LYS A 8 12.38 -18.65 15.17
CA LYS A 8 11.12 -17.94 15.38
C LYS A 8 10.95 -17.07 14.15
N ASP A 9 9.91 -17.34 13.38
CA ASP A 9 9.43 -16.47 12.31
C ASP A 9 9.02 -15.17 12.99
N GLU A 10 9.87 -14.14 12.96
CA GLU A 10 9.60 -12.86 13.61
C GLU A 10 8.40 -12.14 13.00
N ASN A 11 7.91 -12.62 11.86
CA ASN A 11 6.74 -12.16 11.14
C ASN A 11 5.52 -13.08 11.27
N ALA A 12 5.47 -13.95 12.27
CA ALA A 12 4.29 -14.79 12.46
C ALA A 12 3.07 -13.95 12.81
N VAL A 13 2.06 -14.00 11.96
CA VAL A 13 0.73 -13.40 12.18
C VAL A 13 0.16 -13.95 13.50
N THR A 14 -0.24 -13.06 14.41
CA THR A 14 -0.72 -13.41 15.75
C THR A 14 -2.23 -13.22 15.93
N TRP A 15 -2.94 -12.78 14.87
CA TRP A 15 -4.39 -12.58 14.88
C TRP A 15 -5.13 -13.64 14.06
N ASP A 16 -6.32 -13.99 14.53
CA ASP A 16 -7.17 -15.05 13.93
C ASP A 16 -8.17 -14.53 12.91
N THR A 17 -8.39 -13.22 12.87
CA THR A 17 -9.38 -12.56 12.00
C THR A 17 -8.76 -11.34 11.34
N CYS A 18 -9.21 -11.04 10.14
CA CYS A 18 -8.79 -9.85 9.38
C CYS A 18 -10.00 -9.11 8.82
N SER A 19 -9.89 -7.81 8.63
CA SER A 19 -10.87 -6.99 7.93
C SER A 19 -10.22 -5.71 7.40
N GLN A 20 -10.78 -5.15 6.33
CA GLN A 20 -10.30 -3.89 5.75
C GLN A 20 -10.96 -2.67 6.46
N SER A 21 -11.25 -2.80 7.76
CA SER A 21 -11.78 -1.70 8.59
C SER A 21 -10.65 -0.99 9.34
N ILE A 22 -10.84 0.31 9.56
CA ILE A 22 -9.95 1.07 10.44
C ILE A 22 -10.03 0.48 11.86
N GLY A 23 -8.86 0.24 12.46
CA GLY A 23 -8.71 -0.40 13.77
C GLY A 23 -8.46 -1.90 13.74
N ASP A 24 -8.71 -2.55 12.59
CA ASP A 24 -8.47 -3.99 12.40
C ASP A 24 -7.13 -4.27 11.69
N HIS A 25 -6.72 -5.52 11.70
CA HIS A 25 -5.64 -6.01 10.85
C HIS A 25 -6.20 -6.27 9.45
N PRO A 26 -5.69 -5.62 8.39
CA PRO A 26 -6.15 -5.87 7.04
C PRO A 26 -5.86 -7.32 6.62
N CYS A 27 -6.76 -7.89 5.81
CA CYS A 27 -6.51 -9.21 5.23
C CYS A 27 -5.35 -9.14 4.24
N ASP A 28 -4.51 -10.17 4.26
CA ASP A 28 -3.40 -10.29 3.32
C ASP A 28 -3.91 -10.37 1.88
N PHE A 29 -3.13 -9.84 0.96
CA PHE A 29 -3.37 -9.97 -0.47
C PHE A 29 -2.04 -10.10 -1.22
N SER A 30 -2.13 -10.72 -2.40
CA SER A 30 -1.00 -10.86 -3.31
C SER A 30 -1.34 -10.21 -4.65
N LEU A 31 -0.43 -9.37 -5.16
CA LEU A 31 -0.48 -8.77 -6.48
C LEU A 31 0.92 -8.77 -7.11
N VAL A 32 0.97 -8.66 -8.45
CA VAL A 32 2.24 -8.57 -9.18
C VAL A 32 2.66 -7.11 -9.33
N ASP A 33 3.94 -6.82 -9.09
CA ASP A 33 4.53 -5.48 -9.27
C ASP A 33 5.04 -5.22 -10.70
N GLN A 34 5.55 -4.02 -10.95
CA GLN A 34 6.13 -3.60 -12.24
C GLN A 34 7.38 -4.38 -12.66
N ASN A 35 7.99 -5.14 -11.76
CA ASN A 35 9.16 -6.00 -11.99
C ASN A 35 8.78 -7.49 -12.10
N GLU A 36 7.48 -7.77 -12.23
CA GLU A 36 6.90 -9.13 -12.27
C GLU A 36 7.15 -9.95 -10.99
N LYS A 37 7.39 -9.29 -9.86
CA LYS A 37 7.51 -9.93 -8.56
C LYS A 37 6.16 -9.95 -7.87
N GLU A 38 5.92 -11.01 -7.10
CA GLU A 38 4.79 -11.08 -6.20
C GLU A 38 5.01 -10.16 -4.99
N PHE A 39 4.05 -9.33 -4.70
CA PHE A 39 3.95 -8.53 -3.49
C PHE A 39 2.93 -9.17 -2.55
N LEU A 40 3.31 -9.40 -1.32
CA LEU A 40 2.44 -9.87 -0.23
C LEU A 40 2.40 -8.79 0.85
N LEU A 41 1.19 -8.38 1.28
CA LEU A 41 1.05 -7.32 2.26
C LEU A 41 1.78 -7.66 3.58
N TYR A 42 1.65 -8.90 4.04
CA TYR A 42 2.21 -9.34 5.32
C TYR A 42 3.74 -9.50 5.33
N ASP A 43 4.39 -9.55 4.18
CA ASP A 43 5.86 -9.51 4.11
C ASP A 43 6.44 -8.17 4.59
N HIS A 44 5.58 -7.17 4.78
CA HIS A 44 5.97 -5.82 5.20
C HIS A 44 5.57 -5.48 6.64
N ILE A 45 5.23 -6.48 7.48
CA ILE A 45 5.06 -6.29 8.93
C ILE A 45 6.32 -5.64 9.50
N GLY A 46 6.14 -4.62 10.35
CA GLY A 46 7.24 -3.83 10.92
C GLY A 46 7.55 -2.54 10.17
N LYS A 47 6.95 -2.32 8.98
CA LYS A 47 6.98 -1.05 8.25
C LYS A 47 5.63 -0.34 8.32
N ILE A 48 5.64 0.98 8.20
CA ILE A 48 4.42 1.75 7.90
C ILE A 48 4.10 1.54 6.42
N ILE A 49 2.91 1.04 6.13
CA ILE A 49 2.49 0.76 4.75
C ILE A 49 1.55 1.85 4.29
N ILE A 50 1.88 2.45 3.14
CA ILE A 50 1.03 3.42 2.46
C ILE A 50 0.46 2.71 1.24
N LEU A 51 -0.82 2.34 1.27
CA LEU A 51 -1.52 1.85 0.08
C LEU A 51 -2.17 3.03 -0.63
N ASP A 52 -1.71 3.34 -1.82
CA ASP A 52 -2.24 4.35 -2.72
C ASP A 52 -3.04 3.67 -3.83
N PHE A 53 -4.36 3.67 -3.70
CA PHE A 53 -5.25 3.20 -4.76
C PHE A 53 -5.44 4.32 -5.78
N SER A 54 -4.95 4.08 -6.99
CA SER A 54 -4.84 5.07 -8.07
C SER A 54 -5.36 4.54 -9.40
N ALA A 55 -5.65 5.46 -10.33
CA ALA A 55 -5.98 5.15 -11.71
C ALA A 55 -5.15 6.02 -12.67
N MET A 56 -4.76 5.48 -13.82
CA MET A 56 -3.85 6.16 -14.75
C MET A 56 -4.45 7.45 -15.33
N TRP A 57 -5.75 7.46 -15.59
CA TRP A 57 -6.50 8.63 -16.10
C TRP A 57 -6.77 9.72 -15.05
N CYS A 58 -6.50 9.46 -13.78
CA CYS A 58 -6.81 10.35 -12.67
C CYS A 58 -5.73 11.43 -12.50
N GLY A 59 -6.03 12.67 -12.82
CA GLY A 59 -5.07 13.78 -12.73
C GLY A 59 -4.47 14.00 -11.32
N PRO A 60 -5.23 13.96 -10.22
CA PRO A 60 -4.66 14.00 -8.87
C PRO A 60 -3.73 12.82 -8.57
N CYS A 61 -4.01 11.60 -9.11
CA CYS A 61 -3.15 10.42 -8.93
C CYS A 61 -1.81 10.61 -9.65
N GLN A 62 -1.85 11.19 -10.87
CA GLN A 62 -0.63 11.51 -11.63
C GLN A 62 0.26 12.51 -10.88
N ARG A 63 -0.33 13.50 -10.18
CA ARG A 63 0.45 14.43 -9.35
C ARG A 63 1.04 13.75 -8.12
N ALA A 64 0.29 12.87 -7.49
CA ALA A 64 0.76 12.08 -6.35
C ALA A 64 1.95 11.18 -6.70
N ALA A 65 1.93 10.60 -7.90
CA ALA A 65 2.98 9.70 -8.38
C ALA A 65 4.38 10.32 -8.41
N TYR A 66 4.51 11.64 -8.51
CA TYR A 66 5.81 12.33 -8.45
C TYR A 66 6.46 12.32 -7.06
N GLU A 67 5.68 12.14 -5.98
CA GLU A 67 6.21 12.09 -4.61
C GLU A 67 6.60 10.67 -4.17
N VAL A 68 6.16 9.63 -4.89
CA VAL A 68 6.26 8.23 -4.46
C VAL A 68 7.70 7.82 -4.20
N GLU A 69 8.58 7.99 -5.20
CA GLU A 69 9.97 7.53 -5.09
C GLU A 69 10.76 8.35 -4.06
N GLU A 70 10.53 9.66 -4.02
CA GLU A 70 11.17 10.54 -3.03
C GLU A 70 10.84 10.12 -1.59
N LEU A 71 9.56 9.86 -1.31
CA LEU A 71 9.13 9.42 0.02
C LEU A 71 9.65 8.00 0.33
N GLN A 72 9.63 7.09 -0.65
CA GLN A 72 10.17 5.74 -0.48
C GLN A 72 11.66 5.76 -0.15
N GLU A 73 12.47 6.51 -0.92
CA GLU A 73 13.90 6.60 -0.69
C GLU A 73 14.23 7.30 0.64
N LYS A 74 13.49 8.35 1.00
CA LYS A 74 13.71 9.13 2.21
C LYS A 74 13.47 8.36 3.50
N TYR A 75 12.50 7.43 3.49
CA TYR A 75 12.06 6.66 4.67
C TYR A 75 12.22 5.14 4.50
N ASP A 76 13.07 4.70 3.61
CA ASP A 76 13.22 3.34 3.08
C ASP A 76 13.09 2.21 4.12
N GLU A 77 13.78 2.32 5.26
CA GLU A 77 13.75 1.28 6.30
C GLU A 77 12.42 1.27 7.07
N ASP A 78 11.74 2.38 7.14
CA ASP A 78 10.58 2.61 8.00
C ASP A 78 9.25 2.44 7.29
N ILE A 79 9.20 2.67 5.97
CA ILE A 79 7.96 2.61 5.20
C ILE A 79 8.05 1.64 4.02
N ILE A 80 6.90 1.29 3.48
CA ILE A 80 6.72 0.81 2.12
C ILE A 80 5.57 1.61 1.47
N TYR A 81 5.90 2.36 0.42
CA TYR A 81 4.89 3.06 -0.39
C TYR A 81 4.46 2.15 -1.54
N VAL A 82 3.18 1.82 -1.60
CA VAL A 82 2.61 0.87 -2.55
C VAL A 82 1.55 1.55 -3.38
N THR A 83 1.81 1.78 -4.66
CA THR A 83 0.78 2.22 -5.61
C THR A 83 0.03 1.01 -6.14
N VAL A 84 -1.28 0.93 -5.90
CA VAL A 84 -2.16 -0.10 -6.47
C VAL A 84 -2.93 0.53 -7.61
N LEU A 85 -2.48 0.29 -8.87
CA LEU A 85 -3.21 0.77 -10.04
C LEU A 85 -4.42 -0.11 -10.29
N ILE A 86 -5.59 0.52 -10.36
CA ILE A 86 -6.88 -0.16 -10.51
C ILE A 86 -7.41 -0.09 -11.93
N GLU A 87 -7.11 1.01 -12.62
CA GLU A 87 -7.52 1.25 -14.01
C GLU A 87 -6.40 1.88 -14.81
N ASN A 88 -6.31 1.48 -16.08
CA ASN A 88 -5.44 2.12 -17.06
C ASN A 88 -6.11 3.40 -17.66
N GLU A 89 -5.48 4.03 -18.66
CA GLU A 89 -5.98 5.24 -19.31
C GLU A 89 -7.37 5.09 -19.93
N SER A 90 -7.78 3.87 -20.28
CA SER A 90 -9.09 3.59 -20.88
C SER A 90 -10.16 3.21 -19.85
N GLY A 91 -9.83 3.19 -18.55
CA GLY A 91 -10.73 2.74 -17.48
C GLY A 91 -10.88 1.22 -17.39
N SER A 92 -10.00 0.45 -18.04
CA SER A 92 -9.94 -1.01 -17.96
C SER A 92 -8.94 -1.44 -16.90
N PRO A 93 -8.99 -2.69 -16.39
CA PRO A 93 -7.97 -3.21 -15.51
C PRO A 93 -6.57 -3.06 -16.14
N PRO A 94 -5.55 -2.61 -15.38
CA PRO A 94 -4.21 -2.40 -15.92
C PRO A 94 -3.57 -3.73 -16.30
N THR A 95 -2.69 -3.67 -17.28
CA THR A 95 -1.80 -4.76 -17.69
C THR A 95 -0.41 -4.59 -17.07
N LYS A 96 0.46 -5.59 -17.22
CA LYS A 96 1.88 -5.47 -16.83
C LYS A 96 2.58 -4.30 -17.54
N TYR A 97 2.22 -4.04 -18.79
CA TYR A 97 2.74 -2.90 -19.53
C TYR A 97 2.30 -1.57 -18.90
N ASP A 98 1.05 -1.47 -18.46
CA ASP A 98 0.51 -0.24 -17.87
C ASP A 98 1.21 0.11 -16.55
N ILE A 99 1.38 -0.86 -15.64
CA ILE A 99 2.06 -0.63 -14.37
C ILE A 99 3.55 -0.29 -14.57
N LYS A 100 4.21 -0.94 -15.54
CA LYS A 100 5.60 -0.61 -15.91
C LYS A 100 5.70 0.79 -16.51
N SER A 101 4.80 1.15 -17.43
CA SER A 101 4.73 2.50 -18.02
C SER A 101 4.51 3.59 -16.96
N TRP A 102 3.64 3.32 -15.97
CA TRP A 102 3.43 4.23 -14.85
C TRP A 102 4.71 4.43 -14.05
N ALA A 103 5.36 3.35 -13.63
CA ALA A 103 6.60 3.42 -12.88
C ALA A 103 7.69 4.21 -13.65
N ASP A 104 7.86 3.92 -14.94
CA ASP A 104 8.84 4.60 -15.80
C ASP A 104 8.52 6.10 -15.98
N ALA A 105 7.24 6.45 -16.16
CA ALA A 105 6.80 7.82 -16.38
C ALA A 105 7.03 8.73 -15.17
N TYR A 106 6.93 8.19 -13.95
CA TYR A 106 7.08 8.95 -12.71
C TYR A 106 8.40 8.66 -11.98
N GLY A 107 9.31 7.88 -12.57
CA GLY A 107 10.62 7.57 -12.01
C GLY A 107 10.56 6.68 -10.76
N ILE A 108 9.53 5.85 -10.63
CA ILE A 108 9.34 4.95 -9.49
C ILE A 108 10.18 3.69 -9.73
N ASN A 109 11.24 3.52 -8.95
CA ASN A 109 12.22 2.45 -9.11
C ASN A 109 12.22 1.46 -7.95
N THR A 110 12.03 1.95 -6.72
CA THR A 110 12.13 1.15 -5.49
C THR A 110 10.76 0.86 -4.88
N ALA A 111 9.80 1.79 -5.00
CA ALA A 111 8.44 1.58 -4.55
C ALA A 111 7.69 0.61 -5.48
N PRO A 112 6.92 -0.37 -4.95
CA PRO A 112 6.10 -1.24 -5.78
C PRO A 112 4.89 -0.52 -6.40
N VAL A 113 4.70 -0.76 -7.70
CA VAL A 113 3.50 -0.39 -8.45
C VAL A 113 2.78 -1.67 -8.85
N LEU A 114 1.63 -1.93 -8.24
CA LEU A 114 0.93 -3.20 -8.32
C LEU A 114 -0.17 -3.19 -9.38
N MET A 115 -0.33 -4.32 -10.04
CA MET A 115 -1.39 -4.58 -11.00
C MET A 115 -2.67 -4.98 -10.24
N GLY A 116 -3.48 -3.98 -9.88
CA GLY A 116 -4.76 -4.16 -9.20
C GLY A 116 -5.94 -4.28 -10.16
N SER A 117 -7.14 -4.33 -9.59
CA SER A 117 -8.41 -4.25 -10.30
C SER A 117 -9.52 -3.81 -9.35
N ARG A 118 -10.71 -3.51 -9.88
CA ARG A 118 -11.91 -3.24 -9.04
C ARG A 118 -12.39 -4.44 -8.23
N ASP A 119 -11.89 -5.65 -8.51
CA ASP A 119 -12.20 -6.85 -7.71
C ASP A 119 -11.66 -6.76 -6.27
N LEU A 120 -10.72 -5.85 -6.01
CA LEU A 120 -10.23 -5.53 -4.66
C LEU A 120 -11.26 -4.76 -3.82
N PHE A 121 -12.33 -4.25 -4.44
CA PHE A 121 -13.29 -3.34 -3.79
C PHE A 121 -14.51 -4.07 -3.31
N ASN A 122 -14.89 -3.79 -2.08
CA ASN A 122 -16.15 -4.21 -1.52
C ASN A 122 -16.57 -3.24 -0.41
N PRO A 123 -17.85 -2.81 -0.34
CA PRO A 123 -18.35 -2.02 0.78
C PRO A 123 -18.39 -2.81 2.09
N ASP A 124 -18.39 -4.16 2.03
CA ASP A 124 -18.18 -5.01 3.18
C ASP A 124 -16.67 -5.18 3.41
N PRO A 125 -16.11 -4.63 4.50
CA PRO A 125 -14.67 -4.65 4.76
C PRO A 125 -14.10 -6.05 5.04
N SER A 126 -14.95 -7.05 5.27
CA SER A 126 -14.50 -8.45 5.35
C SER A 126 -14.23 -9.09 3.97
N LEU A 127 -14.67 -8.43 2.89
CA LEU A 127 -14.59 -8.92 1.52
C LEU A 127 -13.68 -8.08 0.61
N GLY A 128 -13.30 -6.88 1.03
CA GLY A 128 -12.45 -6.01 0.22
C GLY A 128 -12.29 -4.60 0.78
N TRP A 129 -11.63 -3.74 0.01
CA TRP A 129 -11.37 -2.36 0.37
C TRP A 129 -12.55 -1.46 0.01
N ASN A 130 -12.94 -0.56 0.91
CA ASN A 130 -13.90 0.49 0.58
C ASN A 130 -13.16 1.67 -0.04
N ILE A 131 -13.41 1.92 -1.34
CA ILE A 131 -12.77 2.98 -2.12
C ILE A 131 -13.86 3.93 -2.64
N ASP A 132 -13.80 5.20 -2.21
CA ASP A 132 -14.81 6.21 -2.52
C ASP A 132 -14.39 7.14 -3.66
N ALA A 133 -13.10 7.44 -3.78
CA ALA A 133 -12.56 8.37 -4.79
C ALA A 133 -11.06 8.12 -5.02
N TRP A 134 -10.47 8.78 -6.02
CA TRP A 134 -9.07 8.66 -6.44
C TRP A 134 -8.26 9.95 -6.21
N PRO A 135 -6.98 9.87 -5.80
CA PRO A 135 -6.37 8.72 -5.14
C PRO A 135 -7.00 8.50 -3.77
N GLN A 136 -7.02 7.26 -3.29
CA GLN A 136 -7.38 6.95 -1.91
C GLN A 136 -6.21 6.27 -1.22
N TYR A 137 -5.87 6.78 -0.06
CA TYR A 137 -4.78 6.31 0.77
C TYR A 137 -5.30 5.53 1.96
N HIS A 138 -4.66 4.42 2.24
CA HIS A 138 -4.82 3.65 3.46
C HIS A 138 -3.46 3.54 4.14
N ILE A 139 -3.38 3.94 5.40
CA ILE A 139 -2.16 3.92 6.20
C ILE A 139 -2.27 2.77 7.20
N ILE A 140 -1.32 1.85 7.12
CA ILE A 140 -1.22 0.67 7.99
C ILE A 140 0.06 0.82 8.80
N GLY A 141 -0.03 0.60 10.11
CA GLY A 141 1.10 0.76 11.02
C GLY A 141 2.07 -0.41 11.01
N LYS A 142 3.18 -0.24 11.73
CA LYS A 142 4.22 -1.27 11.90
C LYS A 142 3.69 -2.55 12.56
N ASP A 143 2.61 -2.44 13.31
CA ASP A 143 1.88 -3.54 13.95
C ASP A 143 0.82 -4.19 13.05
N MET A 144 0.78 -3.81 11.76
CA MET A 144 -0.22 -4.23 10.77
C MET A 144 -1.65 -3.85 11.18
N VAL A 145 -1.86 -2.76 11.88
CA VAL A 145 -3.19 -2.19 12.13
C VAL A 145 -3.49 -1.12 11.08
N PHE A 146 -4.69 -1.13 10.53
CA PHE A 146 -5.17 -0.10 9.59
C PHE A 146 -5.60 1.15 10.38
N TYR A 147 -4.79 2.20 10.35
CA TYR A 147 -5.00 3.39 11.18
C TYR A 147 -5.88 4.44 10.52
N MET A 148 -5.70 4.68 9.22
CA MET A 148 -6.27 5.87 8.59
C MET A 148 -6.58 5.63 7.12
N SER A 149 -7.70 6.24 6.67
CA SER A 149 -8.04 6.35 5.25
C SER A 149 -8.38 7.80 4.90
N PHE A 150 -7.94 8.25 3.73
CA PHE A 150 -8.32 9.55 3.19
C PHE A 150 -8.23 9.57 1.66
N THR A 151 -8.94 10.52 1.04
CA THR A 151 -8.97 10.71 -0.41
C THR A 151 -8.31 12.01 -0.84
N GLY A 152 -7.90 12.06 -2.09
CA GLY A 152 -7.35 13.24 -2.74
C GLY A 152 -5.89 13.49 -2.42
N PHE A 153 -5.21 14.14 -3.36
CA PHE A 153 -3.80 14.51 -3.26
C PHE A 153 -3.64 15.93 -2.73
N SER A 154 -2.73 16.10 -1.80
CA SER A 154 -2.21 17.39 -1.33
C SER A 154 -0.72 17.25 -1.06
N GLU A 155 0.08 18.09 -1.71
CA GLU A 155 1.54 18.10 -1.58
C GLU A 155 1.99 18.14 -0.11
N GLY A 156 2.94 17.28 0.24
CA GLY A 156 3.50 17.17 1.60
C GLY A 156 2.58 16.58 2.66
N ARG A 157 1.31 16.28 2.35
CA ARG A 157 0.37 15.69 3.34
C ARG A 157 0.82 14.30 3.78
N LEU A 158 1.22 13.46 2.81
CA LEU A 158 1.70 12.12 3.12
C LEU A 158 2.96 12.15 3.98
N GLU A 159 3.87 13.05 3.67
CA GLU A 159 5.09 13.20 4.48
C GLU A 159 4.79 13.58 5.93
N MET A 160 3.85 14.49 6.17
CA MET A 160 3.41 14.82 7.54
C MET A 160 2.84 13.57 8.24
N ILE A 161 1.99 12.80 7.57
CA ILE A 161 1.39 11.57 8.13
C ILE A 161 2.48 10.53 8.45
N ILE A 162 3.47 10.35 7.57
CA ILE A 162 4.60 9.45 7.81
C ILE A 162 5.37 9.88 9.06
N GLN A 163 5.67 11.18 9.18
CA GLN A 163 6.39 11.72 10.34
C GLN A 163 5.59 11.55 11.64
N ASP A 164 4.28 11.77 11.62
CA ASP A 164 3.39 11.57 12.76
C ASP A 164 3.37 10.08 13.17
N ALA A 165 3.24 9.18 12.19
CA ALA A 165 3.27 7.74 12.43
C ALA A 165 4.62 7.26 13.00
N LEU A 166 5.73 7.82 12.54
CA LEU A 166 7.07 7.50 13.05
C LEU A 166 7.28 7.99 14.49
N ARG A 167 6.62 9.08 14.89
CA ARG A 167 6.64 9.56 16.29
C ARG A 167 5.68 8.81 17.21
N GLY A 168 4.87 7.92 16.68
CA GLY A 168 3.81 7.24 17.44
C GLY A 168 2.64 8.17 17.79
N GLU A 169 2.46 9.27 17.06
CA GLU A 169 1.39 10.25 17.24
C GLU A 169 0.12 9.91 16.43
N VAL A 170 0.20 8.93 15.55
CA VAL A 170 -0.98 8.35 14.89
C VAL A 170 -1.52 7.27 15.82
N GLU A 171 -2.41 7.66 16.72
CA GLU A 171 -3.18 6.70 17.51
C GLU A 171 -4.30 6.13 16.63
N GLY A 172 -4.42 4.80 16.62
CA GLY A 172 -5.61 4.15 16.08
C GLY A 172 -6.87 4.58 16.85
N PRO A 173 -8.05 4.40 16.28
CA PRO A 173 -9.31 4.76 16.90
C PRO A 173 -9.54 4.02 18.22
#